data_ef7d7d95bcf6a96cd25624ef538828ce
#
_entry.id   ef7d7d95bcf6a96cd25624ef538828ce
#
_cell.length_a   1.000
_cell.length_b   1.000
_cell.length_c   1.000
_cell.angle_alpha   90.00
_cell.angle_beta   90.00
_cell.angle_gamma   90.00
#
_symmetry.space_group_name_H-M   'P 1'
#
loop_
_entity.id
_entity.type
_entity.pdbx_description
1 polymer ?
#
loop_
_entity_poly.entity_id
_entity_poly.type
_entity_poly.pdbx_seq_one_letter_code
_entity_poly.pdbx_strand_id
1 'polypeptide(L)'
;CGLCHSDLHVLGGAIAFPTPCVLGHEVSGTIVELGPGMLTGELAVGQNVAGAFLMPCGQCKACRAGRDDLCYPFFQLNRLKGVLYDGETRLSDRDGNPIWMYSMGGLAEYCVVPATSVTPIPDNLSPKNTAILGCAAMTAYGAVRRGADLRFGETVAVVATGGVGSMILKFAKVMGARQVIALDVDDDKLTAARTMGATHTVNLLTTNAREAVMEMTDGYGVDVAFEALGRPATWNTALDILADGGRMVPIGLGAGVQSAEVQINRTVRRSQSIIGSY
;
A
#
# COMPACT_ATOMS: atom_id res chain seq x y z
N CYS A 1 1.06 -11.00 -12.26
CA CYS A 1 1.07 -10.65 -10.84
C CYS A 1 2.38 -9.95 -10.49
N GLY A 2 2.29 -8.86 -9.71
CA GLY A 2 3.45 -8.23 -9.08
C GLY A 2 3.89 -8.99 -7.83
N LEU A 3 5.08 -8.67 -7.33
CA LEU A 3 5.64 -9.21 -6.09
C LEU A 3 5.77 -8.08 -5.07
N CYS A 4 5.02 -8.18 -3.99
CA CYS A 4 5.02 -7.20 -2.91
C CYS A 4 5.93 -7.64 -1.74
N HIS A 5 6.39 -6.69 -0.95
CA HIS A 5 7.17 -6.99 0.26
C HIS A 5 6.38 -7.86 1.27
N SER A 6 5.05 -7.77 1.26
CA SER A 6 4.19 -8.62 2.09
C SER A 6 4.27 -10.11 1.73
N ASP A 7 4.51 -10.44 0.45
CA ASP A 7 4.75 -11.84 0.02
C ASP A 7 6.07 -12.36 0.59
N LEU A 8 7.10 -11.52 0.62
CA LEU A 8 8.39 -11.85 1.23
C LEU A 8 8.28 -12.03 2.75
N HIS A 9 7.43 -11.27 3.42
CA HIS A 9 7.16 -11.44 4.85
C HIS A 9 6.52 -12.80 5.18
N VAL A 10 5.64 -13.30 4.30
CA VAL A 10 5.07 -14.66 4.46
C VAL A 10 6.13 -15.72 4.18
N LEU A 11 6.89 -15.59 3.09
CA LEU A 11 7.98 -16.51 2.77
C LEU A 11 9.05 -16.59 3.86
N GLY A 12 9.39 -15.45 4.44
CA GLY A 12 10.36 -15.35 5.53
C GLY A 12 9.80 -15.67 6.92
N GLY A 13 8.51 -16.04 7.05
CA GLY A 13 7.88 -16.34 8.33
C GLY A 13 7.63 -15.12 9.23
N ALA A 14 7.83 -13.91 8.74
CA ALA A 14 7.56 -12.67 9.48
C ALA A 14 6.05 -12.41 9.66
N ILE A 15 5.24 -12.91 8.73
CA ILE A 15 3.79 -13.02 8.85
C ILE A 15 3.46 -14.51 8.94
N ALA A 16 2.90 -14.94 10.08
CA ALA A 16 2.40 -16.31 10.25
C ALA A 16 1.20 -16.50 9.31
N PHE A 17 1.28 -17.51 8.43
CA PHE A 17 0.23 -17.84 7.50
C PHE A 17 0.14 -19.36 7.30
N PRO A 18 -1.06 -19.95 7.09
CA PRO A 18 -1.19 -21.38 6.84
C PRO A 18 -0.42 -21.82 5.59
N THR A 19 0.20 -23.00 5.66
CA THR A 19 0.95 -23.59 4.53
C THR A 19 0.47 -25.02 4.26
N PRO A 20 0.57 -25.51 3.00
CA PRO A 20 1.08 -24.82 1.81
C PRO A 20 0.17 -23.69 1.33
N CYS A 21 0.74 -22.64 0.73
CA CYS A 21 -0.04 -21.51 0.24
C CYS A 21 0.48 -20.97 -1.10
N VAL A 22 -0.42 -20.33 -1.84
CA VAL A 22 -0.07 -19.52 -3.02
C VAL A 22 -0.14 -18.04 -2.63
N LEU A 23 0.94 -17.32 -2.92
CA LEU A 23 1.10 -15.89 -2.69
C LEU A 23 0.61 -15.08 -3.90
N GLY A 24 0.79 -13.76 -3.81
CA GLY A 24 0.52 -12.82 -4.90
C GLY A 24 -0.84 -12.14 -4.78
N HIS A 25 -0.80 -10.82 -4.76
CA HIS A 25 -1.98 -9.97 -4.58
C HIS A 25 -1.93 -8.69 -5.42
N GLU A 26 -0.95 -8.55 -6.28
CA GLU A 26 -0.87 -7.49 -7.31
C GLU A 26 -1.25 -8.09 -8.65
N VAL A 27 -2.53 -8.36 -8.83
CA VAL A 27 -3.06 -9.16 -9.94
C VAL A 27 -3.70 -8.26 -11.00
N SER A 28 -3.44 -8.57 -12.25
CA SER A 28 -4.28 -8.16 -13.38
C SER A 28 -4.33 -9.30 -14.40
N GLY A 29 -5.40 -9.36 -15.13
CA GLY A 29 -5.61 -10.45 -16.09
C GLY A 29 -6.90 -10.29 -16.85
N THR A 30 -7.31 -11.35 -17.52
CA THR A 30 -8.56 -11.42 -18.28
C THR A 30 -9.52 -12.38 -17.59
N ILE A 31 -10.77 -11.98 -17.44
CA ILE A 31 -11.81 -12.84 -16.88
C ILE A 31 -12.06 -13.99 -17.86
N VAL A 32 -11.88 -15.21 -17.40
CA VAL A 32 -12.13 -16.42 -18.20
C VAL A 32 -13.45 -17.09 -17.84
N GLU A 33 -13.94 -16.89 -16.61
CA GLU A 33 -15.18 -17.46 -16.11
C GLU A 33 -15.80 -16.56 -15.06
N LEU A 34 -17.12 -16.51 -14.99
CA LEU A 34 -17.88 -15.84 -13.95
C LEU A 34 -18.58 -16.89 -13.09
N GLY A 35 -18.45 -16.75 -11.76
CA GLY A 35 -19.11 -17.64 -10.82
C GLY A 35 -20.64 -17.51 -10.84
N PRO A 36 -21.36 -18.49 -10.28
CA PRO A 36 -22.82 -18.49 -10.23
C PRO A 36 -23.33 -17.29 -9.38
N GLY A 37 -24.46 -16.71 -9.81
CA GLY A 37 -25.10 -15.60 -9.10
C GLY A 37 -24.53 -14.22 -9.40
N MET A 38 -23.54 -14.10 -10.27
CA MET A 38 -23.09 -12.80 -10.78
C MET A 38 -24.25 -12.15 -11.57
N LEU A 39 -24.70 -11.00 -11.10
CA LEU A 39 -25.63 -10.16 -11.87
C LEU A 39 -24.88 -9.59 -13.07
N THR A 40 -25.41 -9.76 -14.25
CA THR A 40 -24.87 -9.21 -15.48
C THR A 40 -24.88 -7.68 -15.42
N GLY A 41 -23.76 -7.04 -15.64
CA GLY A 41 -23.75 -5.59 -15.76
C GLY A 41 -22.38 -4.94 -15.80
N GLU A 42 -21.45 -5.32 -14.94
CA GLU A 42 -20.15 -4.64 -14.82
C GLU A 42 -18.96 -5.50 -15.24
N LEU A 43 -19.05 -6.81 -15.12
CA LEU A 43 -17.98 -7.75 -15.46
C LEU A 43 -18.42 -8.74 -16.53
N ALA A 44 -17.54 -9.04 -17.48
CA ALA A 44 -17.79 -9.98 -18.58
C ALA A 44 -16.57 -10.87 -18.85
N VAL A 45 -16.83 -12.09 -19.33
CA VAL A 45 -15.77 -12.97 -19.84
C VAL A 45 -15.07 -12.29 -21.02
N GLY A 46 -13.75 -12.36 -21.04
CA GLY A 46 -12.89 -11.67 -22.00
C GLY A 46 -12.46 -10.26 -21.59
N GLN A 47 -13.05 -9.70 -20.53
CA GLN A 47 -12.72 -8.36 -20.03
C GLN A 47 -11.41 -8.35 -19.24
N ASN A 48 -10.56 -7.37 -19.49
CA ASN A 48 -9.35 -7.13 -18.70
C ASN A 48 -9.67 -6.42 -17.40
N VAL A 49 -9.09 -6.90 -16.30
CA VAL A 49 -9.32 -6.39 -14.95
C VAL A 49 -8.02 -6.23 -14.17
N ALA A 50 -8.02 -5.30 -13.22
CA ALA A 50 -7.06 -5.23 -12.14
C ALA A 50 -7.73 -5.66 -10.83
N GLY A 51 -7.01 -6.43 -10.02
CA GLY A 51 -7.50 -6.91 -8.73
C GLY A 51 -6.93 -6.09 -7.59
N ALA A 52 -7.77 -5.71 -6.62
CA ALA A 52 -7.36 -5.07 -5.39
C ALA A 52 -6.99 -6.12 -4.33
N PHE A 53 -5.86 -5.95 -3.64
CA PHE A 53 -5.43 -6.91 -2.60
C PHE A 53 -6.44 -7.04 -1.46
N LEU A 54 -7.19 -5.99 -1.21
CA LEU A 54 -8.37 -6.01 -0.35
C LEU A 54 -9.54 -6.64 -1.12
N MET A 55 -10.11 -7.67 -0.55
CA MET A 55 -11.30 -8.34 -1.09
C MET A 55 -12.48 -8.06 -0.16
N PRO A 56 -13.17 -6.90 -0.28
CA PRO A 56 -14.23 -6.52 0.64
C PRO A 56 -15.45 -7.42 0.50
N CYS A 57 -16.11 -7.76 1.62
CA CYS A 57 -17.33 -8.55 1.58
C CYS A 57 -18.58 -7.78 1.09
N GLY A 58 -18.49 -6.46 0.97
CA GLY A 58 -19.57 -5.57 0.52
C GLY A 58 -20.71 -5.34 1.53
N GLN A 59 -20.80 -6.11 2.62
CA GLN A 59 -21.99 -6.12 3.49
C GLN A 59 -21.72 -5.87 4.99
N CYS A 60 -20.47 -5.92 5.46
CA CYS A 60 -20.19 -5.63 6.85
C CYS A 60 -20.34 -4.13 7.16
N LYS A 61 -20.29 -3.77 8.45
CA LYS A 61 -20.44 -2.37 8.89
C LYS A 61 -19.43 -1.43 8.19
N ALA A 62 -18.18 -1.87 8.05
CA ALA A 62 -17.13 -1.06 7.41
C ALA A 62 -17.43 -0.86 5.92
N CYS A 63 -17.72 -1.93 5.16
CA CYS A 63 -18.05 -1.83 3.73
C CYS A 63 -19.27 -0.93 3.48
N ARG A 64 -20.34 -1.06 4.27
CA ARG A 64 -21.53 -0.20 4.15
C ARG A 64 -21.23 1.28 4.45
N ALA A 65 -20.17 1.56 5.17
CA ALA A 65 -19.69 2.91 5.44
C ALA A 65 -18.63 3.41 4.42
N GLY A 66 -18.38 2.67 3.33
CA GLY A 66 -17.36 2.99 2.33
C GLY A 66 -15.93 2.84 2.86
N ARG A 67 -15.73 2.02 3.89
CA ARG A 67 -14.43 1.71 4.50
C ARG A 67 -14.08 0.25 4.22
N ASP A 68 -13.93 -0.08 2.94
CA ASP A 68 -13.55 -1.42 2.48
C ASP A 68 -12.19 -1.87 3.00
N ASP A 69 -11.30 -0.92 3.24
CA ASP A 69 -10.01 -1.07 3.89
C ASP A 69 -10.10 -1.67 5.30
N LEU A 70 -11.25 -1.57 5.96
CA LEU A 70 -11.52 -2.11 7.30
C LEU A 70 -12.50 -3.30 7.27
N CYS A 71 -12.61 -4.01 6.16
CA CYS A 71 -13.50 -5.16 6.03
C CYS A 71 -13.11 -6.28 6.99
N TYR A 72 -13.84 -6.42 8.10
CA TYR A 72 -13.54 -7.43 9.13
C TYR A 72 -13.57 -8.87 8.60
N PRO A 73 -14.58 -9.33 7.79
CA PRO A 73 -14.55 -10.67 7.21
C PRO A 73 -13.33 -10.97 6.35
N PHE A 74 -12.85 -10.00 5.56
CA PHE A 74 -11.62 -10.16 4.79
C PHE A 74 -10.42 -10.48 5.69
N PHE A 75 -10.24 -9.71 6.77
CA PHE A 75 -9.14 -9.95 7.69
C PHE A 75 -9.26 -11.29 8.43
N GLN A 76 -10.46 -11.66 8.90
CA GLN A 76 -10.66 -12.86 9.69
C GLN A 76 -10.58 -14.16 8.87
N LEU A 77 -10.99 -14.13 7.63
CA LEU A 77 -11.03 -15.30 6.75
C LEU A 77 -9.81 -15.35 5.84
N ASN A 78 -9.70 -14.43 4.91
CA ASN A 78 -8.65 -14.51 3.91
C ASN A 78 -7.25 -14.21 4.49
N ARG A 79 -7.09 -13.08 5.20
CA ARG A 79 -5.78 -12.66 5.71
C ARG A 79 -5.21 -13.56 6.81
N LEU A 80 -6.05 -14.22 7.60
CA LEU A 80 -5.60 -15.09 8.68
C LEU A 80 -5.65 -16.57 8.30
N LYS A 81 -6.63 -17.00 7.49
CA LYS A 81 -6.89 -18.42 7.23
C LYS A 81 -6.69 -18.84 5.77
N GLY A 82 -6.52 -17.88 4.84
CA GLY A 82 -6.30 -18.18 3.44
C GLY A 82 -7.53 -18.71 2.69
N VAL A 83 -8.74 -18.37 3.14
CA VAL A 83 -10.01 -18.83 2.58
C VAL A 83 -10.88 -17.66 2.12
N LEU A 84 -11.89 -17.94 1.30
CA LEU A 84 -12.91 -16.95 0.91
C LEU A 84 -14.05 -16.88 1.93
N TYR A 85 -15.13 -16.16 1.61
CA TYR A 85 -16.21 -15.84 2.57
C TYR A 85 -17.09 -17.03 2.97
N ASP A 86 -17.05 -18.12 2.22
CA ASP A 86 -17.69 -19.39 2.55
C ASP A 86 -16.84 -20.30 3.45
N GLY A 87 -15.63 -19.86 3.79
CA GLY A 87 -14.70 -20.61 4.62
C GLY A 87 -13.83 -21.60 3.85
N GLU A 88 -13.87 -21.59 2.51
CA GLU A 88 -13.17 -22.53 1.66
C GLU A 88 -12.06 -21.86 0.86
N THR A 89 -10.95 -22.57 0.63
CA THR A 89 -9.96 -22.20 -0.39
C THR A 89 -10.46 -22.60 -1.78
N ARG A 90 -9.88 -22.02 -2.82
CA ARG A 90 -10.15 -22.40 -4.22
C ARG A 90 -9.01 -23.19 -4.84
N LEU A 91 -8.03 -23.56 -4.03
CA LEU A 91 -6.85 -24.27 -4.48
C LEU A 91 -6.70 -25.58 -3.73
N SER A 92 -6.32 -26.63 -4.47
CA SER A 92 -5.98 -27.92 -3.90
C SER A 92 -4.78 -28.53 -4.65
N ASP A 93 -4.06 -29.42 -4.00
CA ASP A 93 -3.09 -30.26 -4.65
C ASP A 93 -3.77 -31.39 -5.48
N ARG A 94 -2.95 -32.25 -6.07
CA ARG A 94 -3.45 -33.37 -6.91
C ARG A 94 -4.21 -34.42 -6.12
N ASP A 95 -3.99 -34.48 -4.80
CA ASP A 95 -4.63 -35.43 -3.90
C ASP A 95 -5.88 -34.84 -3.24
N GLY A 96 -6.24 -33.60 -3.59
CA GLY A 96 -7.39 -32.87 -3.04
C GLY A 96 -7.14 -32.17 -1.72
N ASN A 97 -5.90 -32.12 -1.21
CA ASN A 97 -5.61 -31.40 0.03
C ASN A 97 -5.64 -29.88 -0.24
N PRO A 98 -6.11 -29.07 0.74
CA PRO A 98 -6.24 -27.63 0.57
C PRO A 98 -4.88 -26.94 0.45
N ILE A 99 -4.79 -25.99 -0.47
CA ILE A 99 -3.71 -25.02 -0.58
C ILE A 99 -4.31 -23.65 -0.26
N TRP A 100 -3.69 -22.91 0.66
CA TRP A 100 -4.24 -21.65 1.15
C TRP A 100 -3.93 -20.47 0.23
N MET A 101 -4.81 -19.47 0.21
CA MET A 101 -4.70 -18.30 -0.66
C MET A 101 -4.26 -17.08 0.16
N TYR A 102 -3.01 -16.62 0.00
CA TYR A 102 -2.62 -15.35 0.56
C TYR A 102 -3.18 -14.20 -0.29
N SER A 103 -4.23 -13.54 0.21
CA SER A 103 -5.07 -12.65 -0.57
C SER A 103 -5.64 -13.40 -1.81
N MET A 104 -5.24 -13.01 -3.01
CA MET A 104 -5.77 -13.57 -4.25
C MET A 104 -5.14 -14.91 -4.67
N GLY A 105 -3.98 -15.28 -4.10
CA GLY A 105 -3.23 -16.43 -4.60
C GLY A 105 -2.78 -16.25 -6.06
N GLY A 106 -2.41 -15.03 -6.43
CA GLY A 106 -2.25 -14.61 -7.82
C GLY A 106 -0.91 -14.92 -8.46
N LEU A 107 0.07 -15.49 -7.74
CA LEU A 107 1.29 -16.06 -8.35
C LEU A 107 0.98 -17.43 -8.96
N ALA A 108 -0.01 -17.46 -9.84
CA ALA A 108 -0.56 -18.61 -10.53
C ALA A 108 -1.05 -18.20 -11.92
N GLU A 109 -1.29 -19.18 -12.81
CA GLU A 109 -1.86 -18.93 -14.14
C GLU A 109 -3.32 -18.46 -14.05
N TYR A 110 -4.05 -18.96 -13.05
CA TYR A 110 -5.45 -18.59 -12.76
C TYR A 110 -5.62 -18.34 -11.26
N CYS A 111 -6.50 -17.42 -10.91
CA CYS A 111 -6.94 -17.24 -9.54
C CYS A 111 -8.47 -17.03 -9.50
N VAL A 112 -9.10 -17.42 -8.40
CA VAL A 112 -10.54 -17.23 -8.16
C VAL A 112 -10.71 -16.24 -7.03
N VAL A 113 -11.38 -15.14 -7.33
CA VAL A 113 -11.51 -14.01 -6.40
C VAL A 113 -12.95 -13.49 -6.37
N PRO A 114 -13.40 -12.86 -5.28
CA PRO A 114 -14.69 -12.19 -5.26
C PRO A 114 -14.77 -11.07 -6.29
N ALA A 115 -15.92 -10.91 -6.95
CA ALA A 115 -16.15 -9.84 -7.92
C ALA A 115 -15.90 -8.43 -7.32
N THR A 116 -16.15 -8.26 -6.02
CA THR A 116 -15.88 -7.01 -5.29
C THR A 116 -14.41 -6.62 -5.22
N SER A 117 -13.49 -7.51 -5.59
CA SER A 117 -12.04 -7.28 -5.55
C SER A 117 -11.42 -6.97 -6.90
N VAL A 118 -12.20 -6.95 -7.97
CA VAL A 118 -11.70 -6.66 -9.33
C VAL A 118 -12.44 -5.48 -9.94
N THR A 119 -11.73 -4.73 -10.78
CA THR A 119 -12.30 -3.62 -11.54
C THR A 119 -11.83 -3.70 -12.99
N PRO A 120 -12.71 -3.40 -13.97
CA PRO A 120 -12.29 -3.27 -15.36
C PRO A 120 -11.18 -2.25 -15.54
N ILE A 121 -10.24 -2.55 -16.41
CA ILE A 121 -9.22 -1.60 -16.85
C ILE A 121 -9.55 -1.11 -18.26
N PRO A 122 -9.22 0.17 -18.58
CA PRO A 122 -9.40 0.69 -19.94
C PRO A 122 -8.67 -0.15 -20.99
N ASP A 123 -9.26 -0.33 -22.17
CA ASP A 123 -8.73 -1.19 -23.24
C ASP A 123 -7.34 -0.78 -23.76
N ASN A 124 -6.99 0.51 -23.59
CA ASN A 124 -5.68 1.03 -23.95
C ASN A 124 -4.57 0.71 -22.93
N LEU A 125 -4.91 0.09 -21.80
CA LEU A 125 -3.95 -0.32 -20.79
C LEU A 125 -3.67 -1.83 -20.88
N SER A 126 -2.39 -2.17 -20.86
CA SER A 126 -1.97 -3.58 -20.82
C SER A 126 -2.16 -4.17 -19.41
N PRO A 127 -2.76 -5.36 -19.25
CA PRO A 127 -2.79 -6.07 -17.98
C PRO A 127 -1.40 -6.21 -17.34
N LYS A 128 -0.36 -6.42 -18.12
CA LYS A 128 1.02 -6.51 -17.63
C LYS A 128 1.44 -5.29 -16.81
N ASN A 129 0.98 -4.09 -17.18
CA ASN A 129 1.37 -2.84 -16.54
C ASN A 129 0.41 -2.42 -15.41
N THR A 130 -0.75 -3.06 -15.31
CA THR A 130 -1.81 -2.68 -14.36
C THR A 130 -1.86 -3.53 -13.11
N ALA A 131 -1.07 -4.59 -13.02
CA ALA A 131 -1.02 -5.46 -11.83
C ALA A 131 -0.72 -4.68 -10.53
N ILE A 132 0.16 -3.70 -10.59
CA ILE A 132 0.55 -2.85 -9.46
C ILE A 132 -0.60 -1.95 -8.94
N LEU A 133 -1.66 -1.73 -9.74
CA LEU A 133 -2.75 -0.82 -9.38
C LEU A 133 -3.47 -1.26 -8.11
N GLY A 134 -3.64 -2.55 -7.91
CA GLY A 134 -4.42 -3.10 -6.81
C GLY A 134 -3.69 -3.22 -5.47
N CYS A 135 -2.42 -2.85 -5.40
CA CYS A 135 -1.66 -2.80 -4.14
C CYS A 135 -0.87 -1.50 -4.03
N ALA A 136 0.31 -1.40 -4.62
CA ALA A 136 1.20 -0.27 -4.41
C ALA A 136 0.57 1.08 -4.84
N ALA A 137 -0.10 1.13 -5.99
CA ALA A 137 -0.71 2.37 -6.47
C ALA A 137 -1.97 2.74 -5.66
N MET A 138 -2.86 1.78 -5.37
CA MET A 138 -4.05 2.01 -4.57
C MET A 138 -3.70 2.47 -3.15
N THR A 139 -2.73 1.80 -2.51
CA THR A 139 -2.22 2.16 -1.18
C THR A 139 -1.65 3.58 -1.17
N ALA A 140 -0.80 3.91 -2.15
CA ALA A 140 -0.22 5.24 -2.27
C ALA A 140 -1.29 6.32 -2.52
N TYR A 141 -2.24 6.07 -3.41
CA TYR A 141 -3.36 6.99 -3.66
C TYR A 141 -4.19 7.23 -2.40
N GLY A 142 -4.54 6.15 -1.69
CA GLY A 142 -5.27 6.22 -0.43
C GLY A 142 -4.53 7.00 0.63
N ALA A 143 -3.23 6.77 0.78
CA ALA A 143 -2.39 7.49 1.71
C ALA A 143 -2.32 9.00 1.41
N VAL A 144 -2.12 9.38 0.13
CA VAL A 144 -2.01 10.78 -0.28
C VAL A 144 -3.37 11.48 -0.21
N ARG A 145 -4.44 10.84 -0.76
CA ARG A 145 -5.74 11.49 -0.94
C ARG A 145 -6.60 11.44 0.32
N ARG A 146 -6.60 10.32 1.03
CA ARG A 146 -7.47 10.11 2.20
C ARG A 146 -6.70 10.21 3.52
N GLY A 147 -5.52 9.59 3.61
CA GLY A 147 -4.70 9.61 4.81
C GLY A 147 -4.17 11.01 5.10
N ALA A 148 -3.42 11.57 4.18
CA ALA A 148 -2.84 12.90 4.32
C ALA A 148 -3.83 14.04 4.05
N ASP A 149 -4.88 13.81 3.25
CA ASP A 149 -5.68 14.90 2.65
C ASP A 149 -4.77 15.99 2.06
N LEU A 150 -3.84 15.54 1.19
CA LEU A 150 -2.81 16.41 0.60
C LEU A 150 -3.45 17.59 -0.12
N ARG A 151 -2.97 18.79 0.19
CA ARG A 151 -3.45 20.05 -0.37
C ARG A 151 -2.46 20.59 -1.39
N PHE A 152 -2.98 21.32 -2.38
CA PHE A 152 -2.15 22.02 -3.36
C PHE A 152 -1.15 22.95 -2.66
N GLY A 153 0.12 22.88 -3.08
CA GLY A 153 1.18 23.76 -2.58
C GLY A 153 1.89 23.26 -1.31
N GLU A 154 1.44 22.15 -0.69
CA GLU A 154 2.10 21.57 0.48
C GLU A 154 3.46 20.95 0.13
N THR A 155 4.34 20.87 1.12
CA THR A 155 5.63 20.19 1.06
C THR A 155 5.51 18.79 1.62
N VAL A 156 5.99 17.81 0.86
CA VAL A 156 5.86 16.38 1.16
C VAL A 156 7.23 15.74 1.31
N ALA A 157 7.40 14.89 2.30
CA ALA A 157 8.53 13.97 2.40
C ALA A 157 8.05 12.51 2.32
N VAL A 158 8.82 11.64 1.67
CA VAL A 158 8.58 10.20 1.58
C VAL A 158 9.81 9.47 2.10
N VAL A 159 9.66 8.80 3.23
CA VAL A 159 10.71 7.99 3.87
C VAL A 159 10.56 6.55 3.41
N ALA A 160 11.57 6.05 2.74
CA ALA A 160 11.64 4.80 1.95
C ALA A 160 10.88 4.88 0.61
N THR A 161 11.65 4.81 -0.47
CA THR A 161 11.16 5.01 -1.85
C THR A 161 11.08 3.69 -2.64
N GLY A 162 10.66 2.60 -1.98
CA GLY A 162 10.28 1.32 -2.60
C GLY A 162 9.00 1.45 -3.45
N GLY A 163 8.32 0.34 -3.72
CA GLY A 163 7.13 0.31 -4.59
C GLY A 163 6.05 1.31 -4.18
N VAL A 164 5.60 1.28 -2.92
CA VAL A 164 4.58 2.22 -2.40
C VAL A 164 5.12 3.63 -2.34
N GLY A 165 6.34 3.84 -1.80
CA GLY A 165 6.95 5.16 -1.71
C GLY A 165 7.11 5.84 -3.06
N SER A 166 7.53 5.12 -4.10
CA SER A 166 7.62 5.65 -5.48
C SER A 166 6.27 6.10 -6.02
N MET A 167 5.20 5.34 -5.74
CA MET A 167 3.85 5.74 -6.13
C MET A 167 3.36 6.97 -5.35
N ILE A 168 3.71 7.09 -4.06
CA ILE A 168 3.41 8.30 -3.27
C ILE A 168 4.09 9.53 -3.88
N LEU A 169 5.38 9.45 -4.27
CA LEU A 169 6.08 10.55 -4.94
C LEU A 169 5.31 11.02 -6.19
N LYS A 170 4.89 10.06 -7.01
CA LYS A 170 4.13 10.34 -8.24
C LYS A 170 2.78 11.00 -7.95
N PHE A 171 2.00 10.44 -7.03
CA PHE A 171 0.70 11.02 -6.68
C PHE A 171 0.83 12.38 -6.00
N ALA A 172 1.79 12.57 -5.10
CA ALA A 172 2.05 13.88 -4.48
C ALA A 172 2.34 14.95 -5.55
N LYS A 173 3.19 14.62 -6.55
CA LYS A 173 3.48 15.51 -7.66
C LYS A 173 2.25 15.84 -8.50
N VAL A 174 1.46 14.82 -8.87
CA VAL A 174 0.23 14.99 -9.68
C VAL A 174 -0.83 15.79 -8.93
N MET A 175 -0.92 15.62 -7.60
CA MET A 175 -1.87 16.37 -6.75
C MET A 175 -1.39 17.77 -6.37
N GLY A 176 -0.26 18.23 -6.91
CA GLY A 176 0.18 19.61 -6.81
C GLY A 176 1.00 19.94 -5.55
N ALA A 177 1.69 18.96 -4.97
CA ALA A 177 2.70 19.27 -3.95
C ALA A 177 3.76 20.23 -4.52
N ARG A 178 4.10 21.26 -3.76
CA ARG A 178 5.11 22.26 -4.14
C ARG A 178 6.51 21.66 -4.13
N GLN A 179 6.82 20.91 -3.10
CA GLN A 179 8.07 20.18 -2.94
C GLN A 179 7.76 18.71 -2.61
N VAL A 180 8.54 17.81 -3.21
CA VAL A 180 8.47 16.37 -2.95
C VAL A 180 9.88 15.88 -2.64
N ILE A 181 10.16 15.55 -1.39
CA ILE A 181 11.47 15.16 -0.88
C ILE A 181 11.48 13.64 -0.69
N ALA A 182 12.37 12.96 -1.40
CA ALA A 182 12.57 11.50 -1.27
C ALA A 182 13.72 11.20 -0.32
N LEU A 183 13.50 10.35 0.67
CA LEU A 183 14.52 9.92 1.64
C LEU A 183 14.66 8.38 1.56
N ASP A 184 15.86 7.91 1.26
CA ASP A 184 16.19 6.48 1.24
C ASP A 184 17.67 6.28 1.59
N VAL A 185 18.09 5.03 1.77
CA VAL A 185 19.49 4.65 1.98
C VAL A 185 20.19 4.24 0.69
N ASP A 186 19.47 4.09 -0.40
CA ASP A 186 19.88 3.52 -1.67
C ASP A 186 19.89 4.60 -2.77
N ASP A 187 21.05 4.88 -3.33
CA ASP A 187 21.24 5.92 -4.34
C ASP A 187 20.55 5.61 -5.67
N ASP A 188 20.41 4.33 -6.04
CA ASP A 188 19.69 3.94 -7.26
C ASP A 188 18.19 4.22 -7.11
N LYS A 189 17.63 3.96 -5.92
CA LYS A 189 16.23 4.33 -5.62
C LYS A 189 16.04 5.84 -5.58
N LEU A 190 16.98 6.59 -5.02
CA LEU A 190 16.93 8.05 -5.02
C LEU A 190 17.03 8.62 -6.43
N THR A 191 17.83 8.03 -7.31
CA THR A 191 17.88 8.37 -8.73
C THR A 191 16.56 8.09 -9.42
N ALA A 192 15.96 6.91 -9.21
CA ALA A 192 14.65 6.56 -9.71
C ALA A 192 13.54 7.49 -9.16
N ALA A 193 13.63 7.89 -7.90
CA ALA A 193 12.66 8.78 -7.25
C ALA A 193 12.51 10.13 -7.98
N ARG A 194 13.59 10.66 -8.57
CA ARG A 194 13.53 11.89 -9.40
C ARG A 194 12.61 11.71 -10.61
N THR A 195 12.65 10.55 -11.26
CA THR A 195 11.77 10.25 -12.40
C THR A 195 10.32 10.06 -11.99
N MET A 196 10.10 9.71 -10.71
CA MET A 196 8.78 9.53 -10.11
C MET A 196 8.19 10.85 -9.56
N GLY A 197 8.93 11.95 -9.62
CA GLY A 197 8.42 13.26 -9.24
C GLY A 197 9.06 13.90 -8.02
N ALA A 198 10.08 13.28 -7.43
CA ALA A 198 10.84 13.91 -6.36
C ALA A 198 11.57 15.16 -6.87
N THR A 199 11.41 16.27 -6.15
CA THR A 199 12.15 17.53 -6.40
C THR A 199 13.51 17.51 -5.74
N HIS A 200 13.62 16.82 -4.60
CA HIS A 200 14.84 16.68 -3.80
C HIS A 200 15.01 15.23 -3.33
N THR A 201 16.25 14.85 -3.07
CA THR A 201 16.59 13.52 -2.57
C THR A 201 17.58 13.63 -1.42
N VAL A 202 17.43 12.79 -0.39
CA VAL A 202 18.32 12.71 0.78
C VAL A 202 18.73 11.27 0.99
N ASN A 203 20.03 10.99 0.98
CA ASN A 203 20.56 9.69 1.36
C ASN A 203 20.78 9.65 2.88
N LEU A 204 20.02 8.78 3.56
CA LEU A 204 20.01 8.66 5.01
C LEU A 204 21.28 8.03 5.62
N LEU A 205 22.15 7.43 4.80
CA LEU A 205 23.43 6.91 5.25
C LEU A 205 24.51 7.99 5.36
N THR A 206 24.37 9.05 4.57
CA THR A 206 25.41 10.09 4.43
C THR A 206 24.97 11.45 4.94
N THR A 207 23.68 11.65 5.16
CA THR A 207 23.11 12.97 5.45
C THR A 207 22.10 12.88 6.60
N ASN A 208 22.17 13.83 7.53
CA ASN A 208 21.17 13.97 8.58
C ASN A 208 19.86 14.43 7.95
N ALA A 209 18.81 13.60 8.07
CA ALA A 209 17.50 13.86 7.46
C ALA A 209 16.89 15.19 7.92
N ARG A 210 16.94 15.46 9.23
CA ARG A 210 16.35 16.67 9.81
C ARG A 210 17.06 17.93 9.30
N GLU A 211 18.39 17.96 9.35
CA GLU A 211 19.16 19.11 8.90
C GLU A 211 18.91 19.41 7.43
N ALA A 212 18.97 18.39 6.56
CA ALA A 212 18.73 18.55 5.14
C ALA A 212 17.30 19.02 4.84
N VAL A 213 16.28 18.45 5.49
CA VAL A 213 14.89 18.85 5.25
C VAL A 213 14.64 20.27 5.78
N MET A 214 15.18 20.65 6.94
CA MET A 214 15.05 22.01 7.47
C MET A 214 15.70 23.03 6.54
N GLU A 215 16.87 22.74 5.98
CA GLU A 215 17.53 23.61 4.99
C GLU A 215 16.66 23.78 3.73
N MET A 216 16.09 22.69 3.20
CA MET A 216 15.23 22.72 2.00
C MET A 216 13.87 23.41 2.22
N THR A 217 13.47 23.59 3.49
CA THR A 217 12.14 24.12 3.87
C THR A 217 12.24 25.39 4.72
N ASP A 218 13.35 26.13 4.63
CA ASP A 218 13.58 27.40 5.35
C ASP A 218 13.37 27.26 6.88
N GLY A 219 13.67 26.08 7.43
CA GLY A 219 13.53 25.78 8.86
C GLY A 219 12.14 25.31 9.31
N TYR A 220 11.15 25.30 8.43
CA TYR A 220 9.76 24.95 8.79
C TYR A 220 9.52 23.44 8.90
N GLY A 221 10.18 22.60 8.09
CA GLY A 221 9.88 21.20 7.94
C GLY A 221 8.81 20.94 6.88
N VAL A 222 8.29 19.69 6.80
CA VAL A 222 7.32 19.29 5.79
C VAL A 222 5.89 19.27 6.35
N ASP A 223 4.91 19.62 5.51
CA ASP A 223 3.49 19.55 5.86
C ASP A 223 3.01 18.11 6.01
N VAL A 224 3.55 17.21 5.16
CA VAL A 224 3.21 15.78 5.19
C VAL A 224 4.48 14.93 5.09
N ALA A 225 4.62 13.97 6.01
CA ALA A 225 5.65 12.94 5.95
C ALA A 225 5.02 11.56 5.82
N PHE A 226 5.29 10.87 4.71
CA PHE A 226 4.89 9.47 4.50
C PHE A 226 6.01 8.54 4.95
N GLU A 227 5.65 7.49 5.69
CA GLU A 227 6.57 6.44 6.12
C GLU A 227 6.17 5.10 5.48
N ALA A 228 7.01 4.54 4.60
CA ALA A 228 6.67 3.41 3.75
C ALA A 228 7.54 2.16 3.98
N LEU A 229 8.15 2.00 5.17
CA LEU A 229 8.99 0.84 5.52
C LEU A 229 8.51 0.08 6.75
N GLY A 230 7.97 0.78 7.76
CA GLY A 230 7.48 0.18 9.01
C GLY A 230 8.58 -0.16 10.01
N ARG A 231 9.61 0.68 10.14
CA ARG A 231 10.67 0.52 11.13
C ARG A 231 10.73 1.70 12.11
N PRO A 232 11.09 1.46 13.39
CA PRO A 232 11.20 2.55 14.37
C PRO A 232 12.08 3.71 13.91
N ALA A 233 13.21 3.42 13.25
CA ALA A 233 14.12 4.45 12.75
C ALA A 233 13.46 5.35 11.69
N THR A 234 12.75 4.76 10.73
CA THR A 234 12.05 5.53 9.68
C THR A 234 10.84 6.29 10.21
N TRP A 235 10.15 5.75 11.22
CA TRP A 235 9.11 6.45 11.97
C TRP A 235 9.65 7.71 12.65
N ASN A 236 10.75 7.58 13.39
CA ASN A 236 11.39 8.71 14.05
C ASN A 236 11.85 9.75 13.03
N THR A 237 12.45 9.33 11.93
CA THR A 237 12.83 10.23 10.82
C THR A 237 11.62 11.02 10.33
N ALA A 238 10.49 10.34 10.04
CA ALA A 238 9.28 10.99 9.52
C ALA A 238 8.69 11.99 10.52
N LEU A 239 8.67 11.66 11.82
CA LEU A 239 8.21 12.59 12.87
C LEU A 239 9.14 13.80 13.03
N ASP A 240 10.45 13.58 12.94
CA ASP A 240 11.45 14.63 13.19
C ASP A 240 11.49 15.74 12.14
N ILE A 241 11.06 15.45 10.94
CA ILE A 241 11.06 16.40 9.83
C ILE A 241 9.74 17.15 9.65
N LEU A 242 8.69 16.85 10.47
CA LEU A 242 7.40 17.51 10.37
C LEU A 242 7.46 18.98 10.77
N ALA A 243 6.71 19.79 10.04
CA ALA A 243 6.37 21.17 10.39
C ALA A 243 5.40 21.23 11.58
N ASP A 244 5.13 22.44 12.08
CA ASP A 244 4.02 22.71 12.98
C ASP A 244 2.70 22.49 12.21
N GLY A 245 1.74 21.78 12.83
CA GLY A 245 0.52 21.34 12.16
C GLY A 245 0.71 20.20 11.15
N GLY A 246 1.94 19.67 11.02
CA GLY A 246 2.27 18.62 10.05
C GLY A 246 1.62 17.28 10.38
N ARG A 247 1.44 16.47 9.33
CA ARG A 247 0.82 15.14 9.38
C ARG A 247 1.81 14.05 8.98
N MET A 248 2.03 13.09 9.86
CA MET A 248 2.72 11.85 9.51
C MET A 248 1.70 10.79 9.07
N VAL A 249 1.91 10.18 7.92
CA VAL A 249 1.09 9.09 7.41
C VAL A 249 1.96 7.82 7.29
N PRO A 250 1.93 6.93 8.29
CA PRO A 250 2.59 5.63 8.22
C PRO A 250 1.77 4.65 7.39
N ILE A 251 2.46 3.94 6.48
CA ILE A 251 1.92 2.92 5.58
C ILE A 251 2.72 1.62 5.71
N GLY A 252 4.02 1.75 6.00
CA GLY A 252 4.93 0.63 6.09
C GLY A 252 4.53 -0.36 7.19
N LEU A 253 4.54 -1.66 6.86
CA LEU A 253 4.35 -2.75 7.80
C LEU A 253 5.69 -3.45 8.06
N GLY A 254 6.18 -3.35 9.28
CA GLY A 254 7.38 -4.08 9.70
C GLY A 254 7.10 -5.54 10.03
N ALA A 255 8.17 -6.35 10.04
CA ALA A 255 8.09 -7.75 10.47
C ALA A 255 7.82 -7.85 11.98
N GLY A 256 6.89 -8.69 12.40
CA GLY A 256 6.53 -8.86 13.80
C GLY A 256 5.90 -7.61 14.43
N VAL A 257 6.00 -7.50 15.76
CA VAL A 257 5.52 -6.32 16.49
C VAL A 257 6.58 -5.24 16.45
N GLN A 258 6.26 -4.09 15.86
CA GLN A 258 7.12 -2.91 15.84
C GLN A 258 6.52 -1.82 16.73
N SER A 259 7.37 -1.08 17.43
CA SER A 259 6.97 0.06 18.26
C SER A 259 7.94 1.23 18.05
N ALA A 260 7.41 2.45 18.11
CA ALA A 260 8.19 3.67 18.07
C ALA A 260 7.72 4.62 19.17
N GLU A 261 8.64 5.45 19.67
CA GLU A 261 8.31 6.43 20.70
C GLU A 261 7.75 7.71 20.07
N VAL A 262 6.71 8.26 20.69
CA VAL A 262 6.12 9.55 20.31
C VAL A 262 6.32 10.54 21.46
N GLN A 263 7.00 11.65 21.18
CA GLN A 263 7.20 12.72 22.16
C GLN A 263 5.90 13.50 22.39
N ILE A 264 5.22 13.22 23.47
CA ILE A 264 3.91 13.81 23.81
C ILE A 264 3.93 15.34 23.75
N ASN A 265 4.86 15.97 24.47
CA ASN A 265 4.94 17.43 24.55
C ASN A 265 5.20 18.08 23.18
N ARG A 266 6.03 17.46 22.35
CA ARG A 266 6.30 17.93 20.98
C ARG A 266 5.04 17.86 20.13
N THR A 267 4.38 16.68 20.11
CA THR A 267 3.17 16.45 19.33
C THR A 267 2.07 17.45 19.70
N VAL A 268 1.83 17.65 21.02
CA VAL A 268 0.81 18.57 21.50
C VAL A 268 1.14 20.03 21.16
N ARG A 269 2.37 20.49 21.48
CA ARG A 269 2.75 21.91 21.27
C ARG A 269 2.82 22.29 19.80
N ARG A 270 3.14 21.34 18.93
CA ARG A 270 3.27 21.55 17.48
C ARG A 270 2.03 21.13 16.69
N SER A 271 0.94 20.71 17.37
CA SER A 271 -0.31 20.24 16.74
C SER A 271 -0.08 19.20 15.65
N GLN A 272 0.89 18.30 15.85
CA GLN A 272 1.23 17.27 14.89
C GLN A 272 0.23 16.10 14.93
N SER A 273 -0.04 15.46 13.82
CA SER A 273 -0.94 14.30 13.69
C SER A 273 -0.21 13.07 13.17
N ILE A 274 -0.63 11.88 13.62
CA ILE A 274 -0.22 10.58 13.10
C ILE A 274 -1.49 9.88 12.61
N ILE A 275 -1.54 9.57 11.30
CA ILE A 275 -2.73 9.05 10.64
C ILE A 275 -2.36 7.76 9.91
N GLY A 276 -2.73 6.61 10.46
CA GLY A 276 -2.48 5.31 9.82
C GLY A 276 -3.21 5.19 8.49
N SER A 277 -2.54 4.61 7.48
CA SER A 277 -3.13 4.32 6.17
C SER A 277 -2.78 2.89 5.75
N TYR A 278 -3.81 2.09 5.41
CA TYR A 278 -3.66 0.71 4.97
C TYR A 278 -4.06 0.55 3.51
#